data_75bfd6b4f0194544486d8f17ba308fc9
#
_entry.id   75bfd6b4f0194544486d8f17ba308fc9
#
_cell.length_a   1.000
_cell.length_b   1.000
_cell.length_c   1.000
_cell.angle_alpha   90.00
_cell.angle_beta   90.00
_cell.angle_gamma   90.00
#
_symmetry.space_group_name_H-M   'P 1'
#
loop_
_entity.id
_entity.type
_entity.pdbx_description
1 polymer ?
#
loop_
_entity_poly.entity_id
_entity_poly.type
_entity_poly.pdbx_seq_one_letter_code
_entity_poly.pdbx_strand_id
1 'polypeptide(L)'
;MRKVISALLILVGIQTTISALAEHDVTVTAVMKGTTTISGQKIVYPKTDKAEMASALIEIQPGKESGRHMHPVPTYVHILEGTLTVEFEDGSRQQFKAGSGFLEVVNTWHNGKNLGEVPVKFLVVFAGEEGNPNLIRPEKHKTSAPTH
;
A
#
# COMPACT_ATOMS: atom_id res chain seq x y z
N MET A 1 56.61 72.71 0.54
CA MET A 1 56.09 71.81 -0.43
C MET A 1 55.79 70.46 0.23
N ARG A 2 54.56 70.17 0.61
CA ARG A 2 54.14 68.91 1.23
C ARG A 2 53.68 67.95 0.15
N LYS A 3 54.35 66.84 0.03
CA LYS A 3 53.93 65.76 -0.87
C LYS A 3 52.92 64.93 -0.14
N VAL A 4 51.70 64.86 -0.71
CA VAL A 4 50.62 63.98 -0.26
C VAL A 4 50.79 62.64 -1.01
N ILE A 5 51.00 61.56 -0.28
CA ILE A 5 51.08 60.20 -0.80
C ILE A 5 49.69 59.60 -0.63
N SER A 6 48.95 59.43 -1.74
CA SER A 6 47.69 58.71 -1.75
C SER A 6 47.98 57.22 -1.71
N ALA A 7 47.60 56.59 -0.62
CA ALA A 7 47.57 55.10 -0.56
C ALA A 7 46.29 54.57 -1.18
N LEU A 8 46.39 53.79 -2.26
CA LEU A 8 45.32 53.07 -2.91
C LEU A 8 45.07 51.75 -2.16
N LEU A 9 43.98 51.70 -1.41
CA LEU A 9 43.49 50.43 -0.80
C LEU A 9 42.84 49.55 -1.88
N ILE A 10 43.49 48.47 -2.24
CA ILE A 10 42.89 47.44 -3.10
C ILE A 10 42.06 46.49 -2.20
N LEU A 11 40.72 46.60 -2.28
CA LEU A 11 39.82 45.72 -1.60
C LEU A 11 39.69 44.41 -2.42
N VAL A 12 40.39 43.34 -2.01
CA VAL A 12 40.23 42.02 -2.61
C VAL A 12 38.92 41.40 -2.06
N GLY A 13 37.86 41.49 -2.85
CA GLY A 13 36.61 40.84 -2.53
C GLY A 13 36.74 39.31 -2.72
N ILE A 14 36.73 38.58 -1.62
CA ILE A 14 36.59 37.11 -1.65
C ILE A 14 35.15 36.77 -2.07
N GLN A 15 34.97 36.42 -3.34
CA GLN A 15 33.73 35.85 -3.78
C GLN A 15 33.65 34.40 -3.30
N THR A 16 32.93 34.15 -2.23
CA THR A 16 32.51 32.79 -1.85
C THR A 16 31.44 32.32 -2.81
N THR A 17 31.82 31.49 -3.77
CA THR A 17 30.87 30.73 -4.58
C THR A 17 30.19 29.74 -3.67
N ILE A 18 28.94 30.03 -3.24
CA ILE A 18 28.07 29.06 -2.64
C ILE A 18 27.64 28.14 -3.78
N SER A 19 28.24 26.94 -3.85
CA SER A 19 27.71 25.86 -4.68
C SER A 19 26.30 25.55 -4.16
N ALA A 20 25.27 25.99 -4.88
CA ALA A 20 23.95 25.53 -4.67
C ALA A 20 23.97 24.01 -4.90
N LEU A 21 23.80 23.21 -3.84
CA LEU A 21 23.49 21.80 -3.95
C LEU A 21 22.22 21.71 -4.78
N ALA A 22 22.27 20.96 -5.88
CA ALA A 22 21.09 20.73 -6.70
C ALA A 22 19.99 20.17 -5.79
N GLU A 23 18.95 20.94 -5.55
CA GLU A 23 17.77 20.53 -4.82
C GLU A 23 17.09 19.50 -5.70
N HIS A 24 17.04 18.21 -5.24
CA HIS A 24 16.34 17.18 -5.98
C HIS A 24 14.85 17.51 -5.93
N ASP A 25 14.25 17.75 -7.11
CA ASP A 25 12.83 18.07 -7.26
C ASP A 25 11.99 16.78 -7.11
N VAL A 26 11.95 16.26 -5.87
CA VAL A 26 11.22 15.03 -5.51
C VAL A 26 10.08 15.39 -4.57
N THR A 27 8.86 15.17 -5.03
CA THR A 27 7.67 15.26 -4.17
C THR A 27 7.33 13.89 -3.61
N VAL A 28 7.23 13.77 -2.28
CA VAL A 28 6.83 12.54 -1.60
C VAL A 28 5.45 12.72 -0.99
N THR A 29 4.49 11.93 -1.46
CA THR A 29 3.15 11.86 -0.87
C THR A 29 2.98 10.55 -0.13
N ALA A 30 2.80 10.62 1.20
CA ALA A 30 2.53 9.44 2.01
C ALA A 30 1.13 8.91 1.72
N VAL A 31 1.01 7.65 1.31
CA VAL A 31 -0.28 6.99 1.03
C VAL A 31 -0.83 6.32 2.29
N MET A 32 0.01 5.59 3.03
CA MET A 32 -0.37 4.90 4.26
C MET A 32 0.84 4.72 5.19
N LYS A 33 0.57 4.82 6.49
CA LYS A 33 1.48 4.40 7.55
C LYS A 33 0.63 3.85 8.69
N GLY A 34 0.82 2.60 9.06
CA GLY A 34 0.02 1.96 10.11
C GLY A 34 0.70 0.73 10.70
N THR A 35 0.26 0.37 11.90
CA THR A 35 0.73 -0.83 12.63
C THR A 35 -0.41 -1.82 12.88
N THR A 36 -1.61 -1.49 12.40
CA THR A 36 -2.83 -2.29 12.56
C THR A 36 -3.56 -2.44 11.22
N THR A 37 -4.31 -3.52 11.10
CA THR A 37 -5.25 -3.76 10.01
C THR A 37 -6.49 -2.87 10.12
N ILE A 38 -7.34 -2.90 9.11
CA ILE A 38 -8.62 -2.16 9.10
C ILE A 38 -9.60 -2.59 10.21
N SER A 39 -9.40 -3.76 10.83
CA SER A 39 -10.16 -4.21 12.00
C SER A 39 -9.45 -3.93 13.34
N GLY A 40 -8.30 -3.24 13.33
CA GLY A 40 -7.54 -2.93 14.54
C GLY A 40 -6.59 -4.04 15.02
N GLN A 41 -6.45 -5.16 14.29
CA GLN A 41 -5.47 -6.19 14.61
C GLN A 41 -4.05 -5.64 14.44
N LYS A 42 -3.15 -5.89 15.38
CA LYS A 42 -1.72 -5.59 15.22
C LYS A 42 -1.12 -6.45 14.11
N ILE A 43 -0.34 -5.83 13.21
CA ILE A 43 0.41 -6.59 12.22
C ILE A 43 1.56 -7.33 12.89
N VAL A 44 1.73 -8.59 12.49
CA VAL A 44 2.87 -9.43 12.89
C VAL A 44 3.45 -10.04 11.62
N TYR A 45 4.72 -9.75 11.34
CA TYR A 45 5.40 -10.36 10.21
C TYR A 45 5.76 -11.81 10.50
N PRO A 46 5.74 -12.70 9.48
CA PRO A 46 6.23 -14.06 9.63
C PRO A 46 7.67 -14.09 10.18
N LYS A 47 7.92 -14.99 11.14
CA LYS A 47 9.28 -15.27 11.64
C LYS A 47 9.85 -16.42 10.85
N THR A 48 10.49 -16.14 9.75
CA THR A 48 10.96 -17.12 8.79
C THR A 48 12.27 -16.67 8.15
N ASP A 49 13.10 -17.62 7.73
CA ASP A 49 14.26 -17.43 6.86
C ASP A 49 13.90 -17.57 5.36
N LYS A 50 12.61 -17.83 5.05
CA LYS A 50 12.07 -18.00 3.71
C LYS A 50 11.04 -16.91 3.37
N ALA A 51 11.30 -15.68 3.79
CA ALA A 51 10.38 -14.57 3.51
C ALA A 51 10.16 -14.38 2.00
N GLU A 52 8.90 -14.31 1.60
CA GLU A 52 8.47 -14.02 0.24
C GLU A 52 7.58 -12.80 0.20
N MET A 53 7.81 -11.93 -0.77
CA MET A 53 6.89 -10.84 -1.09
C MET A 53 6.27 -11.08 -2.45
N ALA A 54 4.95 -11.21 -2.49
CA ALA A 54 4.18 -11.35 -3.72
C ALA A 54 3.31 -10.12 -3.95
N SER A 55 3.04 -9.77 -5.20
CA SER A 55 2.11 -8.69 -5.54
C SER A 55 1.28 -9.03 -6.76
N ALA A 56 0.07 -8.47 -6.83
CA ALA A 56 -0.82 -8.61 -7.98
C ALA A 56 -1.64 -7.34 -8.22
N LEU A 57 -1.95 -7.09 -9.48
CA LEU A 57 -3.00 -6.14 -9.85
C LEU A 57 -4.31 -6.90 -9.97
N ILE A 58 -5.35 -6.40 -9.31
CA ILE A 58 -6.67 -7.00 -9.30
C ILE A 58 -7.67 -6.00 -9.88
N GLU A 59 -8.59 -6.50 -10.70
CA GLU A 59 -9.71 -5.72 -11.23
C GLU A 59 -11.02 -6.43 -10.92
N ILE A 60 -11.98 -5.71 -10.32
CA ILE A 60 -13.33 -6.21 -10.05
C ILE A 60 -14.33 -5.37 -10.84
N GLN A 61 -15.04 -5.99 -11.77
CA GLN A 61 -16.06 -5.33 -12.57
C GLN A 61 -17.27 -4.88 -11.73
N PRO A 62 -18.05 -3.89 -12.17
CA PRO A 62 -19.26 -3.45 -11.50
C PRO A 62 -20.20 -4.61 -11.12
N GLY A 63 -20.68 -4.62 -9.88
CA GLY A 63 -21.56 -5.69 -9.33
C GLY A 63 -20.88 -7.04 -9.12
N LYS A 64 -19.55 -7.14 -9.29
CA LYS A 64 -18.77 -8.36 -9.03
C LYS A 64 -18.03 -8.30 -7.69
N GLU A 65 -17.46 -9.44 -7.30
CA GLU A 65 -16.79 -9.62 -6.02
C GLU A 65 -15.61 -10.58 -6.13
N SER A 66 -14.66 -10.48 -5.20
CA SER A 66 -13.53 -11.40 -5.10
C SER A 66 -13.92 -12.80 -4.62
N GLY A 67 -15.10 -12.90 -4.01
CA GLY A 67 -15.55 -14.06 -3.26
C GLY A 67 -14.93 -14.13 -1.86
N ARG A 68 -15.58 -14.89 -0.97
CA ARG A 68 -15.16 -15.09 0.42
C ARG A 68 -13.76 -15.71 0.47
N HIS A 69 -12.85 -15.07 1.19
CA HIS A 69 -11.46 -15.53 1.37
C HIS A 69 -10.85 -14.93 2.64
N MET A 70 -9.66 -15.38 2.99
CA MET A 70 -8.83 -14.77 4.04
C MET A 70 -7.36 -14.76 3.64
N HIS A 71 -6.59 -13.87 4.24
CA HIS A 71 -5.13 -13.81 4.11
C HIS A 71 -4.46 -14.27 5.40
N PRO A 72 -3.61 -15.31 5.37
CA PRO A 72 -2.86 -15.77 6.55
C PRO A 72 -1.65 -14.88 6.85
N VAL A 73 -1.36 -13.90 6.03
CA VAL A 73 -0.17 -13.03 6.08
C VAL A 73 -0.55 -11.55 6.02
N PRO A 74 0.30 -10.64 6.51
CA PRO A 74 0.10 -9.21 6.34
C PRO A 74 -0.06 -8.86 4.87
N THR A 75 -1.14 -8.16 4.57
CA THR A 75 -1.55 -7.81 3.20
C THR A 75 -1.81 -6.32 3.10
N TYR A 76 -1.08 -5.66 2.21
CA TYR A 76 -1.29 -4.25 1.87
C TYR A 76 -2.10 -4.15 0.59
N VAL A 77 -3.07 -3.25 0.60
CA VAL A 77 -3.90 -2.91 -0.58
C VAL A 77 -3.78 -1.43 -0.88
N HIS A 78 -3.63 -1.10 -2.17
CA HIS A 78 -3.66 0.27 -2.68
C HIS A 78 -4.68 0.38 -3.81
N ILE A 79 -5.71 1.21 -3.61
CA ILE A 79 -6.75 1.41 -4.61
C ILE A 79 -6.25 2.38 -5.68
N LEU A 80 -6.24 1.92 -6.93
CA LEU A 80 -5.81 2.70 -8.09
C LEU A 80 -6.99 3.39 -8.76
N GLU A 81 -8.13 2.67 -8.90
CA GLU A 81 -9.35 3.17 -9.55
C GLU A 81 -10.59 2.68 -8.81
N GLY A 82 -11.66 3.46 -8.82
CA GLY A 82 -12.97 3.10 -8.27
C GLY A 82 -13.03 3.12 -6.73
N THR A 83 -13.95 2.32 -6.18
CA THR A 83 -14.19 2.20 -4.73
C THR A 83 -14.37 0.72 -4.37
N LEU A 84 -13.43 0.17 -3.61
CA LEU A 84 -13.55 -1.18 -3.06
C LEU A 84 -14.38 -1.17 -1.78
N THR A 85 -15.34 -2.06 -1.67
CA THR A 85 -16.07 -2.36 -0.43
C THR A 85 -15.56 -3.68 0.13
N VAL A 86 -14.96 -3.67 1.32
CA VAL A 86 -14.60 -4.86 2.08
C VAL A 86 -15.75 -5.19 3.03
N GLU A 87 -16.34 -6.38 2.87
CA GLU A 87 -17.42 -6.90 3.70
C GLU A 87 -16.91 -8.02 4.61
N PHE A 88 -17.21 -7.93 5.90
CA PHE A 88 -16.84 -8.92 6.91
C PHE A 88 -17.98 -9.92 7.17
N GLU A 89 -17.68 -11.02 7.89
CA GLU A 89 -18.68 -12.07 8.18
C GLU A 89 -19.85 -11.61 9.04
N ASP A 90 -19.65 -10.60 9.87
CA ASP A 90 -20.71 -9.97 10.67
C ASP A 90 -21.63 -9.03 9.85
N GLY A 91 -21.38 -8.91 8.56
CA GLY A 91 -22.09 -8.03 7.65
C GLY A 91 -21.63 -6.57 7.68
N SER A 92 -20.68 -6.22 8.54
CA SER A 92 -20.08 -4.88 8.53
C SER A 92 -19.28 -4.63 7.25
N ARG A 93 -19.16 -3.36 6.85
CA ARG A 93 -18.51 -2.96 5.61
C ARG A 93 -17.63 -1.75 5.79
N GLN A 94 -16.52 -1.73 5.07
CA GLN A 94 -15.65 -0.57 4.94
C GLN A 94 -15.39 -0.26 3.47
N GLN A 95 -15.29 1.02 3.12
CA GLN A 95 -15.07 1.46 1.74
C GLN A 95 -13.76 2.22 1.60
N PHE A 96 -13.05 1.91 0.51
CA PHE A 96 -11.75 2.50 0.18
C PHE A 96 -11.79 3.02 -1.26
N LYS A 97 -11.56 4.33 -1.44
CA LYS A 97 -11.57 5.01 -2.73
C LYS A 97 -10.19 5.01 -3.38
N ALA A 98 -10.13 5.30 -4.66
CA ALA A 98 -8.88 5.54 -5.39
C ALA A 98 -7.94 6.48 -4.61
N GLY A 99 -6.64 6.13 -4.55
CA GLY A 99 -5.62 6.78 -3.74
C GLY A 99 -5.52 6.30 -2.29
N SER A 100 -6.48 5.51 -1.79
CA SER A 100 -6.42 4.93 -0.44
C SER A 100 -5.45 3.75 -0.38
N GLY A 101 -4.65 3.68 0.70
CA GLY A 101 -3.87 2.50 1.07
C GLY A 101 -4.29 1.99 2.44
N PHE A 102 -4.36 0.68 2.63
CA PHE A 102 -4.72 0.07 3.91
C PHE A 102 -4.11 -1.32 4.08
N LEU A 103 -4.13 -1.80 5.34
CA LEU A 103 -3.72 -3.16 5.70
C LEU A 103 -4.97 -4.02 5.91
N GLU A 104 -5.08 -5.09 5.15
CA GLU A 104 -6.19 -6.04 5.25
C GLU A 104 -6.13 -6.86 6.54
N VAL A 105 -7.28 -7.42 6.91
CA VAL A 105 -7.39 -8.32 8.07
C VAL A 105 -6.62 -9.61 7.83
N VAL A 106 -5.97 -10.10 8.88
CA VAL A 106 -5.22 -11.36 8.85
C VAL A 106 -6.06 -12.46 9.50
N ASN A 107 -6.10 -13.65 8.89
CA ASN A 107 -6.85 -14.83 9.35
C ASN A 107 -8.33 -14.56 9.63
N THR A 108 -8.91 -13.61 8.92
CA THR A 108 -10.33 -13.24 9.06
C THR A 108 -11.00 -13.32 7.70
N TRP A 109 -12.11 -14.03 7.65
CA TRP A 109 -12.91 -14.16 6.43
C TRP A 109 -13.53 -12.84 6.03
N HIS A 110 -13.38 -12.49 4.77
CA HIS A 110 -13.95 -11.27 4.20
C HIS A 110 -14.17 -11.43 2.69
N ASN A 111 -14.78 -10.41 2.07
CA ASN A 111 -15.10 -10.38 0.65
C ASN A 111 -14.93 -8.96 0.11
N GLY A 112 -14.11 -8.80 -0.92
CA GLY A 112 -13.97 -7.55 -1.65
C GLY A 112 -15.05 -7.42 -2.72
N LYS A 113 -15.86 -6.35 -2.67
CA LYS A 113 -16.98 -6.12 -3.58
C LYS A 113 -16.84 -4.81 -4.32
N ASN A 114 -17.23 -4.80 -5.59
CA ASN A 114 -17.47 -3.58 -6.34
C ASN A 114 -18.98 -3.30 -6.36
N LEU A 115 -19.43 -2.39 -5.51
CA LEU A 115 -20.82 -1.94 -5.45
C LEU A 115 -21.08 -0.66 -6.27
N GLY A 116 -20.07 -0.19 -7.00
CA GLY A 116 -20.15 0.98 -7.87
C GLY A 116 -20.48 0.64 -9.33
N GLU A 117 -20.42 1.66 -10.18
CA GLU A 117 -20.74 1.56 -11.61
C GLU A 117 -19.50 1.50 -12.52
N VAL A 118 -18.30 1.72 -11.95
CA VAL A 118 -17.03 1.65 -12.67
C VAL A 118 -16.17 0.51 -12.12
N PRO A 119 -15.23 -0.06 -12.89
CA PRO A 119 -14.30 -1.06 -12.38
C PRO A 119 -13.51 -0.55 -11.17
N VAL A 120 -13.24 -1.45 -10.24
CA VAL A 120 -12.30 -1.22 -9.14
C VAL A 120 -10.98 -1.89 -9.49
N LYS A 121 -9.88 -1.12 -9.52
CA LYS A 121 -8.53 -1.64 -9.72
C LYS A 121 -7.68 -1.36 -8.50
N PHE A 122 -6.91 -2.33 -8.06
CA PHE A 122 -6.02 -2.17 -6.91
C PHE A 122 -4.79 -3.06 -7.00
N LEU A 123 -3.71 -2.57 -6.41
CA LEU A 123 -2.52 -3.34 -6.13
C LEU A 123 -2.68 -4.03 -4.78
N VAL A 124 -2.40 -5.32 -4.72
CA VAL A 124 -2.25 -6.06 -3.46
C VAL A 124 -0.80 -6.52 -3.32
N VAL A 125 -0.27 -6.42 -2.09
CA VAL A 125 1.08 -6.88 -1.73
C VAL A 125 0.98 -7.76 -0.50
N PHE A 126 1.52 -8.97 -0.58
CA PHE A 126 1.54 -9.96 0.49
C PHE A 126 2.97 -10.07 1.05
N ALA A 127 3.09 -9.98 2.38
CA ALA A 127 4.33 -10.24 3.09
C ALA A 127 4.26 -11.64 3.70
N GLY A 128 4.55 -12.65 2.90
CA GLY A 128 4.35 -14.07 3.18
C GLY A 128 5.64 -14.85 3.35
N GLU A 129 5.53 -16.14 3.07
CA GLU A 129 6.61 -17.11 3.18
C GLU A 129 6.58 -18.07 1.98
N GLU A 130 7.74 -18.40 1.43
CA GLU A 130 7.88 -19.29 0.29
C GLU A 130 7.17 -20.64 0.53
N GLY A 131 6.37 -21.06 -0.44
CA GLY A 131 5.58 -22.29 -0.40
C GLY A 131 4.29 -22.24 0.42
N ASN A 132 4.00 -21.14 1.10
CA ASN A 132 2.75 -20.94 1.83
C ASN A 132 1.76 -20.09 1.04
N PRO A 133 0.44 -20.38 1.10
CA PRO A 133 -0.54 -19.60 0.37
C PRO A 133 -0.73 -18.21 0.98
N ASN A 134 -0.79 -17.18 0.15
CA ASN A 134 -1.13 -15.80 0.55
C ASN A 134 -2.64 -15.55 0.62
N LEU A 135 -3.46 -16.49 0.12
CA LEU A 135 -4.91 -16.42 0.09
C LEU A 135 -5.51 -17.81 0.28
N ILE A 136 -6.48 -17.92 1.17
CA ILE A 136 -7.21 -19.15 1.48
C ILE A 136 -8.69 -18.92 1.12
N ARG A 137 -9.29 -19.88 0.43
CA ARG A 137 -10.73 -19.91 0.14
C ARG A 137 -11.42 -21.01 0.94
N PRO A 138 -12.73 -20.88 1.23
CA PRO A 138 -13.50 -21.98 1.83
C PRO A 138 -13.43 -23.22 0.97
N GLU A 139 -13.35 -24.37 1.61
CA GLU A 139 -13.49 -25.64 0.88
C GLU A 139 -14.86 -25.71 0.19
N LYS A 140 -14.85 -26.11 -1.08
CA LYS A 140 -16.11 -26.41 -1.76
C LYS A 140 -16.68 -27.66 -1.12
N HIS A 141 -17.83 -27.56 -0.45
CA HIS A 141 -18.59 -28.76 -0.06
C HIS A 141 -18.81 -29.61 -1.31
N LYS A 142 -18.17 -30.78 -1.36
CA LYS A 142 -18.55 -31.81 -2.31
C LYS A 142 -19.96 -32.25 -1.91
N THR A 143 -20.96 -31.74 -2.60
CA THR A 143 -22.33 -32.32 -2.54
C THR A 143 -22.17 -33.78 -2.97
N SER A 144 -22.25 -34.70 -2.01
CA SER A 144 -22.39 -36.14 -2.32
C SER A 144 -23.62 -36.28 -3.18
N ALA A 145 -23.46 -36.76 -4.43
CA ALA A 145 -24.58 -37.12 -5.27
C ALA A 145 -25.44 -38.15 -4.51
N PRO A 146 -26.77 -38.01 -4.56
CA PRO A 146 -27.65 -39.03 -3.97
C PRO A 146 -27.37 -40.35 -4.66
N THR A 147 -26.97 -41.36 -3.90
CA THR A 147 -26.93 -42.78 -4.36
C THR A 147 -28.38 -43.24 -4.55
N HIS A 148 -28.75 -43.47 -5.81
CA HIS A 148 -29.94 -44.21 -6.18
C HIS A 148 -29.76 -45.69 -6.04
#